data_b537ffe3d2610f4d0725e780d6efcdf6
#
_entry.id   b537ffe3d2610f4d0725e780d6efcdf6
#
_cell.length_a   1.000
_cell.length_b   1.000
_cell.length_c   1.000
_cell.angle_alpha   90.00
_cell.angle_beta   90.00
_cell.angle_gamma   90.00
#
_symmetry.space_group_name_H-M   'P 1'
#
loop_
_entity.id
_entity.type
_entity.pdbx_description
1 polymer ?
#
loop_
_entity_poly.entity_id
_entity_poly.type
_entity_poly.pdbx_seq_one_letter_code
_entity_poly.pdbx_strand_id
1 'polypeptide(L)'
;MPIAILANSIINPLIFKPEAVKGISMPYIDITTMRGMMPRVVTSMLPEHSAVLAEDCHFRFGVITPERQISGVEKTFTIKPKTIFHYRDDFWFAWPDVVDVIRSPVAQDNYGRIYYTDGKFPKVTAAEIATKGEGNFPAASYRLGIPAPTTAPVCTVQKGEGATDENPNDDETRFYTETFVSAYGEEGPPGPESLEVTVGIPDTPVQLTLSPVPLQDANINRRRIYRSVSGGGEADFLLVAELEASVLSYTDNIPAKNLGPSLATWDYLPPPENMTGLCLMANGIAAGFAGNEVMFSEAYLPYAWPEVNRHTTAEDIVAVCPLGTSLVVATKGEPYLFSGVSPSTISGSKIPSMQACLSRQSMVAMEGFVLYAGTNGLVSVDANGNAALATEQIISPEQWQTQFNPASIVAYPWRGEYIACYTKPDGEKDVFVFNPAGMDIRHLSTPFDCACVDLVNDVMRVVSGQNMSAMAGGRLPSLIRWHSKVFSLPERTSFSCLRVKSPTPERVGITVLADDVPVIHLAPGSLSGSVVRLPAATGQNWQVLVSGFGQVERITLSTSMSELPI
;
A
#
# COMPACT_ATOMS: atom_id res chain seq x y z
N MET A 1 -1.39 -72.65 -5.21
CA MET A 1 -1.75 -73.75 -6.16
C MET A 1 -2.54 -73.15 -7.28
N PRO A 2 -2.25 -73.62 -8.47
CA PRO A 2 -2.47 -72.94 -9.73
C PRO A 2 -3.72 -73.42 -10.45
N ILE A 3 -4.15 -72.70 -11.47
CA ILE A 3 -4.56 -73.36 -12.73
C ILE A 3 -4.57 -72.34 -13.85
N ALA A 4 -3.77 -72.63 -14.82
CA ALA A 4 -3.70 -72.01 -16.14
C ALA A 4 -4.77 -72.60 -17.06
N ILE A 5 -4.73 -72.13 -18.33
CA ILE A 5 -5.23 -72.75 -19.59
C ILE A 5 -6.41 -71.88 -20.13
N LEU A 6 -6.50 -71.44 -21.35
CA LEU A 6 -5.93 -71.78 -22.65
C LEU A 6 -6.18 -70.64 -23.64
N ALA A 7 -5.34 -70.53 -24.60
CA ALA A 7 -5.43 -69.65 -25.76
C ALA A 7 -6.60 -70.01 -26.68
N ASN A 8 -7.20 -69.01 -27.31
CA ASN A 8 -7.83 -69.18 -28.60
C ASN A 8 -7.51 -67.96 -29.50
N SER A 9 -6.70 -68.25 -30.47
CA SER A 9 -6.38 -67.43 -31.60
C SER A 9 -7.60 -67.27 -32.49
N ILE A 10 -8.12 -65.99 -32.59
CA ILE A 10 -9.04 -65.68 -33.66
C ILE A 10 -8.36 -64.65 -34.52
N ILE A 11 -8.11 -64.99 -35.76
CA ILE A 11 -7.62 -64.15 -36.85
C ILE A 11 -8.59 -63.04 -37.09
N ASN A 12 -8.20 -61.79 -36.80
CA ASN A 12 -8.95 -60.62 -37.17
C ASN A 12 -8.53 -60.18 -38.57
N PRO A 13 -9.47 -59.98 -39.49
CA PRO A 13 -9.16 -59.44 -40.81
C PRO A 13 -8.70 -58.01 -40.70
N LEU A 14 -7.60 -57.69 -41.38
CA LEU A 14 -7.08 -56.34 -41.60
C LEU A 14 -8.18 -55.47 -42.24
N ILE A 15 -8.91 -54.74 -41.40
CA ILE A 15 -9.72 -53.63 -41.89
C ILE A 15 -8.74 -52.47 -42.14
N PHE A 16 -8.41 -52.25 -43.40
CA PHE A 16 -7.82 -51.00 -43.86
C PHE A 16 -8.78 -49.87 -43.44
N LYS A 17 -8.45 -49.16 -42.36
CA LYS A 17 -9.00 -47.82 -42.13
C LYS A 17 -8.41 -46.93 -43.19
N PRO A 18 -9.22 -46.26 -44.03
CA PRO A 18 -8.70 -45.22 -44.92
C PRO A 18 -8.01 -44.21 -43.98
N GLU A 19 -6.71 -43.94 -44.24
CA GLU A 19 -6.07 -42.76 -43.70
C GLU A 19 -6.96 -41.56 -44.03
N ALA A 20 -7.48 -40.89 -43.04
CA ALA A 20 -8.13 -39.61 -43.22
C ALA A 20 -7.08 -38.75 -43.91
N VAL A 21 -7.36 -38.38 -45.17
CA VAL A 21 -6.62 -37.34 -45.87
C VAL A 21 -6.59 -36.16 -44.90
N LYS A 22 -5.40 -35.86 -44.35
CA LYS A 22 -5.19 -34.65 -43.61
C LYS A 22 -5.59 -33.52 -44.56
N GLY A 23 -6.78 -32.98 -44.34
CA GLY A 23 -7.22 -31.80 -45.07
C GLY A 23 -6.10 -30.77 -44.91
N ILE A 24 -5.65 -30.22 -46.01
CA ILE A 24 -4.68 -29.13 -46.01
C ILE A 24 -5.34 -28.03 -45.18
N SER A 25 -4.92 -27.92 -43.94
CA SER A 25 -5.37 -26.83 -43.06
C SER A 25 -4.81 -25.55 -43.69
N MET A 26 -5.67 -24.80 -44.35
CA MET A 26 -5.24 -23.53 -44.90
C MET A 26 -4.89 -22.61 -43.71
N PRO A 27 -3.84 -21.81 -43.84
CA PRO A 27 -3.42 -20.92 -42.77
C PRO A 27 -4.50 -19.92 -42.42
N TYR A 28 -4.86 -19.80 -41.17
CA TYR A 28 -5.69 -18.73 -40.65
C TYR A 28 -5.08 -18.18 -39.36
N ILE A 29 -5.31 -16.91 -39.07
CA ILE A 29 -4.91 -16.27 -37.81
C ILE A 29 -6.19 -15.96 -37.06
N ASP A 30 -6.28 -16.46 -35.85
CA ASP A 30 -7.44 -16.27 -34.97
C ASP A 30 -7.02 -15.73 -33.61
N ILE A 31 -7.32 -14.47 -33.37
CA ILE A 31 -6.92 -13.78 -32.15
C ILE A 31 -8.14 -13.74 -31.22
N THR A 32 -8.07 -14.51 -30.17
CA THR A 32 -9.05 -14.58 -29.08
C THR A 32 -8.34 -14.44 -27.74
N THR A 33 -9.06 -14.15 -26.67
CA THR A 33 -8.49 -14.08 -25.33
C THR A 33 -7.31 -13.11 -25.24
N MET A 34 -7.52 -11.87 -25.80
CA MET A 34 -6.47 -10.86 -25.90
C MET A 34 -5.90 -10.49 -24.52
N ARG A 35 -4.61 -10.19 -24.49
CA ARG A 35 -3.84 -9.81 -23.30
C ARG A 35 -2.94 -8.60 -23.57
N GLY A 36 -2.29 -8.13 -22.50
CA GLY A 36 -1.30 -7.06 -22.55
C GLY A 36 0.05 -7.50 -23.09
N MET A 37 1.04 -6.69 -22.84
CA MET A 37 2.40 -6.83 -23.36
C MET A 37 3.24 -7.76 -22.49
N MET A 38 4.22 -8.40 -23.15
CA MET A 38 5.32 -9.16 -22.54
C MET A 38 6.66 -8.72 -23.16
N PRO A 39 7.20 -7.56 -22.80
CA PRO A 39 8.36 -6.96 -23.46
C PRO A 39 9.61 -7.84 -23.52
N ARG A 40 9.78 -8.76 -22.59
CA ARG A 40 10.90 -9.71 -22.55
C ARG A 40 10.95 -10.63 -23.77
N VAL A 41 9.79 -10.92 -24.38
CA VAL A 41 9.69 -11.89 -25.46
C VAL A 41 9.75 -11.19 -26.81
N VAL A 42 10.56 -11.71 -27.73
CA VAL A 42 10.65 -11.20 -29.11
C VAL A 42 9.28 -11.28 -29.78
N THR A 43 8.93 -10.27 -30.55
CA THR A 43 7.59 -10.05 -31.12
C THR A 43 7.01 -11.25 -31.89
N SER A 44 7.85 -12.00 -32.61
CA SER A 44 7.44 -13.20 -33.34
C SER A 44 7.20 -14.42 -32.45
N MET A 45 7.83 -14.46 -31.25
CA MET A 45 7.73 -15.58 -30.30
C MET A 45 6.70 -15.33 -29.20
N LEU A 46 6.06 -14.18 -29.16
CA LEU A 46 4.99 -13.89 -28.20
C LEU A 46 3.88 -14.96 -28.29
N PRO A 47 3.19 -15.27 -27.17
CA PRO A 47 1.94 -16.02 -27.22
C PRO A 47 0.93 -15.35 -28.17
N GLU A 48 0.08 -16.16 -28.82
CA GLU A 48 -0.83 -15.67 -29.88
C GLU A 48 -1.79 -14.56 -29.42
N HIS A 49 -2.11 -14.53 -28.13
CA HIS A 49 -3.01 -13.59 -27.50
C HIS A 49 -2.32 -12.35 -26.88
N SER A 50 -0.98 -12.31 -26.87
CA SER A 50 -0.22 -11.23 -26.26
C SER A 50 0.01 -10.08 -27.26
N ALA A 51 0.13 -8.88 -26.72
CA ALA A 51 0.36 -7.67 -27.46
C ALA A 51 1.84 -7.28 -27.53
N VAL A 52 2.22 -6.61 -28.61
CA VAL A 52 3.46 -5.82 -28.73
C VAL A 52 3.27 -4.43 -28.12
N LEU A 53 2.06 -3.88 -28.28
CA LEU A 53 1.64 -2.62 -27.69
C LEU A 53 0.22 -2.77 -27.13
N ALA A 54 0.01 -2.30 -25.91
CA ALA A 54 -1.32 -2.23 -25.29
C ALA A 54 -1.41 -0.93 -24.47
N GLU A 55 -2.28 -0.03 -24.90
CA GLU A 55 -2.43 1.29 -24.29
C GLU A 55 -3.91 1.66 -24.19
N ASP A 56 -4.30 2.24 -23.05
CA ASP A 56 -5.65 2.70 -22.75
C ASP A 56 -6.76 1.65 -22.92
N CYS A 57 -6.44 0.39 -22.67
CA CYS A 57 -7.37 -0.72 -22.72
C CYS A 57 -7.17 -1.70 -21.57
N HIS A 58 -8.19 -2.47 -21.26
CA HIS A 58 -8.12 -3.60 -20.33
C HIS A 58 -8.66 -4.88 -20.95
N PHE A 59 -8.30 -6.04 -20.38
CA PHE A 59 -8.51 -7.36 -20.98
C PHE A 59 -9.43 -8.26 -20.15
N ARG A 60 -10.44 -7.68 -19.49
CA ARG A 60 -11.42 -8.47 -18.73
C ARG A 60 -12.11 -9.48 -19.66
N PHE A 61 -12.15 -10.73 -19.23
CA PHE A 61 -12.70 -11.86 -20.01
C PHE A 61 -12.01 -12.10 -21.37
N GLY A 62 -10.77 -11.65 -21.55
CA GLY A 62 -10.04 -11.84 -22.80
C GLY A 62 -10.49 -10.95 -23.95
N VAL A 63 -11.16 -9.87 -23.64
CA VAL A 63 -11.73 -8.92 -24.60
C VAL A 63 -11.00 -7.58 -24.46
N ILE A 64 -10.58 -6.97 -25.58
CA ILE A 64 -10.08 -5.60 -25.56
C ILE A 64 -11.24 -4.67 -25.26
N THR A 65 -11.17 -3.97 -24.16
CA THR A 65 -12.16 -2.96 -23.78
C THR A 65 -11.44 -1.64 -23.50
N PRO A 66 -11.92 -0.50 -24.03
CA PRO A 66 -11.29 0.78 -23.76
C PRO A 66 -11.39 1.17 -22.29
N GLU A 67 -10.33 1.73 -21.73
CA GLU A 67 -10.42 2.45 -20.48
C GLU A 67 -11.34 3.67 -20.64
N ARG A 68 -11.91 4.14 -19.57
CA ARG A 68 -12.59 5.43 -19.58
C ARG A 68 -11.58 6.55 -19.38
N GLN A 69 -11.84 7.68 -20.02
CA GLN A 69 -11.05 8.89 -19.80
C GLN A 69 -11.10 9.31 -18.32
N ILE A 70 -10.11 10.07 -17.89
CA ILE A 70 -10.12 10.73 -16.58
C ILE A 70 -11.30 11.72 -16.55
N SER A 71 -11.93 11.89 -15.38
CA SER A 71 -13.01 12.88 -15.22
C SER A 71 -12.52 14.31 -15.45
N GLY A 72 -13.45 15.24 -15.57
CA GLY A 72 -13.12 16.67 -15.41
C GLY A 72 -12.51 16.91 -14.02
N VAL A 73 -11.89 18.08 -13.86
CA VAL A 73 -11.29 18.49 -12.57
C VAL A 73 -12.37 18.55 -11.49
N GLU A 74 -12.20 17.74 -10.44
CA GLU A 74 -13.10 17.69 -9.28
C GLU A 74 -12.67 18.70 -8.21
N LYS A 75 -11.35 18.91 -8.04
CA LYS A 75 -10.78 19.83 -7.06
C LYS A 75 -9.45 20.38 -7.55
N THR A 76 -9.18 21.65 -7.24
CA THR A 76 -7.87 22.28 -7.45
C THR A 76 -7.26 22.61 -6.09
N PHE A 77 -6.03 22.15 -5.86
CA PHE A 77 -5.27 22.48 -4.65
C PHE A 77 -4.49 23.77 -4.86
N THR A 78 -4.18 24.46 -3.77
CA THR A 78 -3.35 25.68 -3.80
C THR A 78 -1.86 25.37 -3.91
N ILE A 79 -1.48 24.10 -3.66
CA ILE A 79 -0.12 23.57 -3.78
C ILE A 79 -0.07 22.48 -4.84
N LYS A 80 1.12 22.10 -5.29
CA LYS A 80 1.34 20.88 -6.07
C LYS A 80 1.60 19.73 -5.10
N PRO A 81 0.62 18.85 -4.81
CA PRO A 81 0.79 17.81 -3.82
C PRO A 81 1.60 16.63 -4.36
N LYS A 82 2.39 16.02 -3.47
CA LYS A 82 2.96 14.67 -3.64
C LYS A 82 2.17 13.60 -2.89
N THR A 83 1.32 14.02 -1.96
CA THR A 83 0.42 13.14 -1.22
C THR A 83 -0.92 13.83 -1.03
N ILE A 84 -2.00 13.11 -1.31
CA ILE A 84 -3.37 13.51 -1.01
C ILE A 84 -4.05 12.43 -0.16
N PHE A 85 -4.95 12.84 0.69
CA PHE A 85 -5.70 11.95 1.56
C PHE A 85 -7.14 12.44 1.72
N HIS A 86 -8.11 11.57 1.45
CA HIS A 86 -9.52 11.87 1.70
C HIS A 86 -9.81 11.70 3.18
N TYR A 87 -10.03 12.80 3.89
CA TYR A 87 -10.28 12.76 5.32
C TYR A 87 -11.72 12.36 5.63
N ARG A 88 -12.67 13.20 5.28
CA ARG A 88 -14.13 12.98 5.41
C ARG A 88 -14.88 14.04 4.61
N ASP A 89 -16.12 13.79 4.25
CA ASP A 89 -16.95 14.70 3.48
C ASP A 89 -16.18 15.28 2.27
N ASP A 90 -16.13 16.61 2.14
CA ASP A 90 -15.37 17.30 1.09
C ASP A 90 -13.94 17.69 1.51
N PHE A 91 -13.48 17.26 2.70
CA PHE A 91 -12.15 17.60 3.20
C PHE A 91 -11.08 16.66 2.64
N TRP A 92 -10.22 17.24 1.82
CA TRP A 92 -9.04 16.61 1.26
C TRP A 92 -7.79 17.22 1.89
N PHE A 93 -6.92 16.39 2.45
CA PHE A 93 -5.61 16.82 2.91
C PHE A 93 -4.61 16.67 1.79
N ALA A 94 -3.68 17.62 1.69
CA ALA A 94 -2.68 17.66 0.63
C ALA A 94 -1.34 18.16 1.18
N TRP A 95 -0.28 17.44 0.84
CA TRP A 95 1.08 17.79 1.26
C TRP A 95 2.01 17.91 0.06
N PRO A 96 2.97 18.87 0.07
CA PRO A 96 3.97 19.00 -0.98
C PRO A 96 5.05 17.91 -0.92
N ASP A 97 5.05 17.14 0.15
CA ASP A 97 6.01 16.07 0.43
C ASP A 97 5.32 14.70 0.45
N VAL A 98 6.14 13.64 0.48
CA VAL A 98 5.67 12.26 0.68
C VAL A 98 5.30 12.08 2.15
N VAL A 99 4.03 11.77 2.41
CA VAL A 99 3.46 11.65 3.75
C VAL A 99 2.77 10.29 3.89
N ASP A 100 3.08 9.57 4.96
CA ASP A 100 2.35 8.37 5.34
C ASP A 100 1.24 8.76 6.29
N VAL A 101 0.04 8.27 6.04
CA VAL A 101 -1.16 8.66 6.80
C VAL A 101 -1.92 7.41 7.21
N ILE A 102 -2.27 7.33 8.48
CA ILE A 102 -3.17 6.30 9.00
C ILE A 102 -4.35 6.94 9.74
N ARG A 103 -5.50 6.29 9.68
CA ARG A 103 -6.66 6.61 10.51
C ARG A 103 -6.50 6.02 11.89
N SER A 104 -7.19 6.59 12.88
CA SER A 104 -7.29 6.00 14.21
C SER A 104 -7.79 4.55 14.12
N PRO A 105 -7.11 3.59 14.76
CA PRO A 105 -7.56 2.20 14.84
C PRO A 105 -8.73 2.03 15.83
N VAL A 106 -9.04 3.05 16.63
CA VAL A 106 -10.14 3.01 17.59
C VAL A 106 -11.47 3.14 16.86
N ALA A 107 -12.31 2.14 17.02
CA ALA A 107 -13.65 2.17 16.44
C ALA A 107 -14.45 3.36 16.99
N GLN A 108 -15.11 4.11 16.09
CA GLN A 108 -15.92 5.28 16.45
C GLN A 108 -15.12 6.36 17.23
N ASP A 109 -13.89 6.63 16.79
CA ASP A 109 -13.09 7.72 17.37
C ASP A 109 -13.83 9.05 17.24
N ASN A 110 -14.35 9.57 18.35
CA ASN A 110 -15.15 10.80 18.40
C ASN A 110 -14.37 12.03 17.94
N TYR A 111 -13.03 11.99 18.03
CA TYR A 111 -12.17 13.10 17.60
C TYR A 111 -11.87 13.03 16.09
N GLY A 112 -12.09 11.87 15.44
CA GLY A 112 -11.72 11.63 14.05
C GLY A 112 -10.22 11.81 13.82
N ARG A 113 -9.39 11.23 14.70
CA ARG A 113 -7.92 11.38 14.66
C ARG A 113 -7.34 10.68 13.45
N ILE A 114 -6.33 11.31 12.87
CA ILE A 114 -5.38 10.69 11.95
C ILE A 114 -3.96 10.96 12.43
N TYR A 115 -3.09 10.04 12.09
CA TYR A 115 -1.68 10.10 12.43
C TYR A 115 -0.87 10.10 11.15
N TYR A 116 0.22 10.85 11.09
CA TYR A 116 1.02 10.94 9.87
C TYR A 116 2.48 11.33 10.10
N THR A 117 3.33 10.97 9.14
CA THR A 117 4.75 11.30 9.12
C THR A 117 5.08 12.05 7.84
N ASP A 118 5.60 13.28 7.96
CA ASP A 118 5.91 14.18 6.84
C ASP A 118 7.43 14.44 6.66
N GLY A 119 8.25 13.54 7.21
CA GLY A 119 9.71 13.64 7.17
C GLY A 119 10.32 14.63 8.16
N LYS A 120 9.52 15.26 9.04
CA LYS A 120 10.00 16.15 10.12
C LYS A 120 9.90 15.46 11.47
N PHE A 121 8.70 15.25 11.93
CA PHE A 121 8.38 14.49 13.13
C PHE A 121 6.98 13.90 13.00
N PRO A 122 6.69 12.78 13.66
CA PRO A 122 5.36 12.19 13.67
C PRO A 122 4.31 13.13 14.27
N LYS A 123 3.12 13.14 13.70
CA LYS A 123 2.04 14.07 14.03
C LYS A 123 0.71 13.38 14.21
N VAL A 124 -0.14 14.01 15.00
CA VAL A 124 -1.56 13.69 15.12
C VAL A 124 -2.39 14.93 14.83
N THR A 125 -3.48 14.77 14.14
CA THR A 125 -4.50 15.81 13.97
C THR A 125 -5.89 15.24 14.18
N ALA A 126 -6.83 16.11 14.53
CA ALA A 126 -8.22 15.75 14.80
C ALA A 126 -9.15 16.72 14.09
N ALA A 127 -10.41 16.35 13.96
CA ALA A 127 -11.39 17.11 13.22
C ALA A 127 -11.47 18.59 13.62
N GLU A 128 -11.40 18.85 14.91
CA GLU A 128 -11.53 20.21 15.47
C GLU A 128 -10.42 21.18 15.07
N ILE A 129 -9.22 20.67 14.76
CA ILE A 129 -8.07 21.48 14.35
C ILE A 129 -7.70 21.30 12.88
N ALA A 130 -7.93 20.10 12.32
CA ALA A 130 -7.53 19.77 10.96
C ALA A 130 -8.32 20.54 9.90
N THR A 131 -9.60 20.82 10.16
CA THR A 131 -10.55 21.40 9.18
C THR A 131 -10.94 22.84 9.48
N LYS A 132 -10.20 23.53 10.35
CA LYS A 132 -10.43 24.95 10.65
C LYS A 132 -9.92 25.86 9.55
N GLY A 133 -10.70 26.91 9.27
CA GLY A 133 -10.32 27.97 8.33
C GLY A 133 -10.49 27.58 6.86
N GLU A 134 -9.89 28.40 6.00
CA GLU A 134 -9.87 28.22 4.56
C GLU A 134 -8.43 27.99 4.11
N GLY A 135 -8.18 27.01 3.25
CA GLY A 135 -6.86 26.77 2.69
C GLY A 135 -6.45 25.31 2.61
N ASN A 136 -5.16 25.06 2.78
CA ASN A 136 -4.64 23.71 2.76
C ASN A 136 -4.96 22.99 4.08
N PHE A 137 -5.43 21.75 3.96
CA PHE A 137 -5.68 20.88 5.09
C PHE A 137 -4.61 19.75 5.15
N PRO A 138 -4.25 19.26 6.36
CA PRO A 138 -4.75 19.67 7.67
C PRO A 138 -4.27 21.07 8.04
N ALA A 139 -5.15 21.88 8.66
CA ALA A 139 -4.82 23.27 9.04
C ALA A 139 -3.83 23.33 10.21
N ALA A 140 -3.92 22.37 11.16
CA ALA A 140 -3.03 22.25 12.30
C ALA A 140 -2.86 20.79 12.72
N SER A 141 -1.81 20.53 13.51
CA SER A 141 -1.52 19.22 14.09
C SER A 141 -0.69 19.37 15.36
N TYR A 142 -0.76 18.38 16.21
CA TYR A 142 0.11 18.21 17.38
C TYR A 142 1.24 17.21 17.09
N ARG A 143 2.26 17.18 17.92
CA ARG A 143 3.23 16.08 17.94
C ARG A 143 2.55 14.79 18.37
N LEU A 144 2.93 13.69 17.75
CA LEU A 144 2.46 12.36 18.12
C LEU A 144 3.23 11.87 19.35
N GLY A 145 2.48 11.35 20.31
CA GLY A 145 3.01 10.87 21.58
C GLY A 145 3.08 11.94 22.66
N ILE A 146 3.02 11.52 23.90
CA ILE A 146 3.03 12.39 25.06
C ILE A 146 4.42 12.29 25.72
N PRO A 147 5.16 13.39 25.85
CA PRO A 147 6.48 13.36 26.49
C PRO A 147 6.37 13.11 27.99
N ALA A 148 7.40 12.49 28.57
CA ALA A 148 7.53 12.39 30.01
C ALA A 148 7.75 13.79 30.64
N PRO A 149 7.32 14.00 31.89
CA PRO A 149 7.82 15.11 32.72
C PRO A 149 9.35 15.08 32.84
N THR A 150 9.98 16.23 32.78
CA THR A 150 11.46 16.32 32.70
C THR A 150 12.15 16.41 34.06
N THR A 151 11.42 16.76 35.10
CA THR A 151 11.95 16.92 36.47
C THR A 151 11.13 16.09 37.45
N ALA A 152 11.79 15.54 38.44
CA ALA A 152 11.15 14.83 39.52
C ALA A 152 10.31 15.78 40.41
N PRO A 153 9.17 15.33 40.94
CA PRO A 153 8.43 16.10 41.93
C PRO A 153 9.28 16.41 43.16
N VAL A 154 9.25 17.68 43.60
CA VAL A 154 9.93 18.07 44.85
C VAL A 154 8.92 17.98 46.02
N CYS A 155 9.26 17.18 47.01
CA CYS A 155 8.37 16.83 48.11
C CYS A 155 8.75 17.52 49.41
N THR A 156 7.75 18.00 50.18
CA THR A 156 7.95 18.57 51.49
C THR A 156 6.85 18.04 52.45
N VAL A 157 7.24 17.35 53.50
CA VAL A 157 6.31 16.84 54.54
C VAL A 157 5.78 18.01 55.35
N GLN A 158 4.46 18.15 55.44
CA GLN A 158 3.80 19.19 56.23
C GLN A 158 3.60 18.68 57.67
N LYS A 159 4.58 18.94 58.56
CA LYS A 159 4.43 18.61 59.96
C LYS A 159 3.43 19.56 60.61
N GLY A 160 2.41 19.02 61.27
CA GLY A 160 1.50 19.79 62.11
C GLY A 160 2.23 20.40 63.31
N GLU A 161 1.84 21.62 63.74
CA GLU A 161 2.38 22.21 64.97
C GLU A 161 2.08 21.28 66.18
N GLY A 162 3.13 20.85 66.89
CA GLY A 162 3.03 20.02 68.10
C GLY A 162 2.90 18.50 67.84
N ALA A 163 2.99 18.02 66.58
CA ALA A 163 3.01 16.56 66.33
C ALA A 163 4.36 15.97 66.76
N THR A 164 4.34 15.10 67.77
CA THR A 164 5.48 14.27 68.16
C THR A 164 5.26 12.87 67.64
N ASP A 165 6.20 12.40 66.88
CA ASP A 165 6.24 11.03 66.38
C ASP A 165 6.96 10.18 67.44
N GLU A 166 6.24 9.29 68.08
CA GLU A 166 6.77 8.42 69.15
C GLU A 166 6.98 6.96 68.71
N ASN A 167 6.53 6.59 67.46
CA ASN A 167 6.56 5.21 66.99
C ASN A 167 7.22 5.08 65.61
N PRO A 168 8.53 4.83 65.51
CA PRO A 168 9.22 4.65 64.24
C PRO A 168 8.82 3.39 63.44
N ASN A 169 7.95 2.54 64.01
CA ASN A 169 7.51 1.32 63.31
C ASN A 169 6.33 1.55 62.35
N ASP A 170 5.71 2.73 62.33
CA ASP A 170 4.66 3.12 61.42
C ASP A 170 5.10 4.18 60.40
N ASP A 171 6.41 4.45 60.30
CA ASP A 171 7.01 5.28 59.28
C ASP A 171 6.67 4.74 57.89
N GLU A 172 6.13 5.61 57.01
CA GLU A 172 5.88 5.28 55.61
C GLU A 172 6.98 5.89 54.75
N THR A 173 7.54 5.09 53.84
CA THR A 173 8.42 5.57 52.77
C THR A 173 7.61 5.75 51.51
N ARG A 174 7.65 6.94 50.92
CA ARG A 174 6.91 7.30 49.73
C ARG A 174 7.84 7.84 48.66
N PHE A 175 7.58 7.46 47.39
CA PHE A 175 8.12 8.06 46.19
C PHE A 175 6.97 8.58 45.35
N TYR A 176 7.19 9.67 44.62
CA TYR A 176 6.20 10.28 43.76
C TYR A 176 6.73 10.38 42.33
N THR A 177 5.87 10.12 41.36
CA THR A 177 6.10 10.43 39.96
C THR A 177 4.86 11.10 39.35
N GLU A 178 5.01 11.69 38.21
CA GLU A 178 3.90 12.27 37.47
C GLU A 178 3.93 11.88 35.99
N THR A 179 2.76 11.89 35.34
CA THR A 179 2.58 11.73 33.90
C THR A 179 1.84 12.93 33.33
N PHE A 180 1.99 13.18 32.03
CA PHE A 180 1.14 14.10 31.29
C PHE A 180 0.06 13.35 30.53
N VAL A 181 -1.10 14.01 30.35
CA VAL A 181 -2.25 13.47 29.64
C VAL A 181 -2.74 14.49 28.60
N SER A 182 -3.01 14.03 27.39
CA SER A 182 -3.55 14.89 26.31
C SER A 182 -5.04 15.18 26.50
N ALA A 183 -5.56 16.17 25.75
CA ALA A 183 -6.99 16.44 25.68
C ALA A 183 -7.79 15.25 25.10
N TYR A 184 -7.13 14.30 24.45
CA TYR A 184 -7.74 13.08 23.92
C TYR A 184 -7.74 11.94 24.94
N GLY A 185 -7.24 12.16 26.16
CA GLY A 185 -7.14 11.14 27.22
C GLY A 185 -5.95 10.19 27.04
N GLU A 186 -4.98 10.54 26.20
CA GLU A 186 -3.77 9.77 25.97
C GLU A 186 -2.76 10.08 27.09
N GLU A 187 -2.33 9.07 27.83
CA GLU A 187 -1.37 9.21 28.93
C GLU A 187 0.03 8.80 28.48
N GLY A 188 1.00 9.66 28.74
CA GLY A 188 2.41 9.41 28.44
C GLY A 188 3.14 8.64 29.55
N PRO A 189 4.45 8.41 29.39
CA PRO A 189 5.28 7.73 30.37
C PRO A 189 5.52 8.63 31.60
N PRO A 190 5.86 8.04 32.75
CA PRO A 190 6.19 8.81 33.95
C PRO A 190 7.50 9.58 33.81
N GLY A 191 7.57 10.67 34.52
CA GLY A 191 8.81 11.40 34.76
C GLY A 191 9.72 10.71 35.78
N PRO A 192 10.88 11.30 36.09
CA PRO A 192 11.75 10.81 37.15
C PRO A 192 11.03 10.77 38.49
N GLU A 193 11.34 9.75 39.29
CA GLU A 193 10.82 9.61 40.65
C GLU A 193 11.39 10.69 41.58
N SER A 194 10.60 11.12 42.56
CA SER A 194 11.06 12.00 43.62
C SER A 194 12.17 11.38 44.45
N LEU A 195 12.88 12.18 45.24
CA LEU A 195 13.66 11.66 46.33
C LEU A 195 12.73 10.96 47.33
N GLU A 196 13.31 10.06 48.11
CA GLU A 196 12.62 9.36 49.20
C GLU A 196 12.00 10.36 50.16
N VAL A 197 10.75 10.13 50.52
CA VAL A 197 10.02 10.91 51.52
C VAL A 197 9.60 10.01 52.65
N THR A 198 10.15 10.23 53.83
CA THR A 198 9.75 9.51 55.06
C THR A 198 8.65 10.31 55.74
N VAL A 199 7.53 9.67 56.00
CA VAL A 199 6.37 10.20 56.70
C VAL A 199 6.23 9.44 57.99
N GLY A 200 6.62 10.09 59.11
CA GLY A 200 6.66 9.47 60.42
C GLY A 200 5.28 9.27 61.05
N ILE A 201 4.28 10.03 60.66
CA ILE A 201 2.90 9.85 61.09
C ILE A 201 2.07 9.48 59.87
N PRO A 202 1.42 8.30 59.80
CA PRO A 202 0.58 7.91 58.66
C PRO A 202 -0.42 9.00 58.27
N ASP A 203 -0.69 9.11 56.97
CA ASP A 203 -1.60 10.10 56.37
C ASP A 203 -1.18 11.59 56.53
N THR A 204 0.03 11.89 57.00
CA THR A 204 0.56 13.28 57.01
C THR A 204 0.63 13.82 55.58
N PRO A 205 0.11 15.06 55.35
CA PRO A 205 0.15 15.64 54.03
C PRO A 205 1.56 15.90 53.52
N VAL A 206 1.78 15.63 52.23
CA VAL A 206 3.02 15.92 51.51
C VAL A 206 2.74 16.98 50.43
N GLN A 207 3.44 18.10 50.52
CA GLN A 207 3.41 19.15 49.51
C GLN A 207 4.32 18.76 48.35
N LEU A 208 3.78 18.75 47.14
CA LEU A 208 4.49 18.48 45.89
C LEU A 208 4.66 19.76 45.05
N THR A 209 5.86 19.99 44.53
CA THR A 209 6.11 20.91 43.42
C THR A 209 6.34 20.10 42.16
N LEU A 210 5.55 20.40 41.13
CA LEU A 210 5.42 19.58 39.92
C LEU A 210 6.20 20.17 38.74
N SER A 211 6.49 19.33 37.77
CA SER A 211 7.21 19.67 36.54
C SER A 211 6.42 20.70 35.69
N PRO A 212 7.08 21.69 35.06
CA PRO A 212 6.39 22.50 34.07
C PRO A 212 6.03 21.67 32.82
N VAL A 213 4.93 22.03 32.17
CA VAL A 213 4.57 21.43 30.88
C VAL A 213 5.61 21.80 29.83
N PRO A 214 6.11 20.84 29.03
CA PRO A 214 7.09 21.13 27.99
C PRO A 214 6.49 22.06 26.91
N LEU A 215 7.35 22.85 26.27
CA LEU A 215 6.94 23.76 25.18
C LEU A 215 6.53 23.05 23.90
N GLN A 216 6.78 21.73 23.81
CA GLN A 216 6.36 20.94 22.66
C GLN A 216 4.85 20.80 22.64
N ASP A 217 4.25 21.08 21.48
CA ASP A 217 2.81 20.99 21.30
C ASP A 217 2.37 19.53 21.11
N ALA A 218 2.12 18.84 22.21
CA ALA A 218 1.61 17.48 22.31
C ALA A 218 0.16 17.43 22.84
N ASN A 219 -0.58 18.54 22.76
CA ASN A 219 -1.97 18.64 23.22
C ASN A 219 -2.17 18.29 24.72
N ILE A 220 -1.17 18.58 25.57
CA ILE A 220 -1.22 18.27 26.99
C ILE A 220 -2.19 19.25 27.68
N ASN A 221 -3.20 18.71 28.37
CA ASN A 221 -4.12 19.50 29.17
C ASN A 221 -4.28 19.02 30.62
N ARG A 222 -3.82 17.82 30.93
CA ARG A 222 -3.88 17.25 32.28
C ARG A 222 -2.56 16.62 32.66
N ARG A 223 -2.43 16.35 33.98
CA ARG A 223 -1.36 15.55 34.59
C ARG A 223 -1.93 14.63 35.64
N ARG A 224 -1.28 13.50 35.86
CA ARG A 224 -1.58 12.55 36.93
C ARG A 224 -0.39 12.44 37.85
N ILE A 225 -0.68 12.33 39.16
CA ILE A 225 0.31 12.15 40.20
C ILE A 225 0.16 10.74 40.73
N TYR A 226 1.27 10.05 40.84
CA TYR A 226 1.32 8.69 41.36
C TYR A 226 2.24 8.62 42.57
N ARG A 227 1.91 7.73 43.50
CA ARG A 227 2.66 7.49 44.74
C ARG A 227 2.95 6.01 44.90
N SER A 228 4.20 5.66 45.29
CA SER A 228 4.54 4.30 45.68
C SER A 228 3.84 3.89 46.98
N VAL A 229 3.53 2.60 47.09
CA VAL A 229 2.96 2.01 48.32
C VAL A 229 3.99 1.06 48.93
N SER A 230 4.40 1.33 50.17
CA SER A 230 5.32 0.47 50.93
C SER A 230 4.63 -0.83 51.32
N GLY A 231 5.18 -2.02 50.98
CA GLY A 231 4.67 -3.27 51.53
C GLY A 231 4.72 -4.54 50.69
N GLY A 232 5.33 -4.56 49.54
CA GLY A 232 5.48 -5.81 48.77
C GLY A 232 6.53 -5.65 47.68
N GLY A 233 7.48 -6.51 47.64
CA GLY A 233 8.63 -6.72 46.76
C GLY A 233 8.92 -5.82 45.50
N GLU A 234 7.92 -5.27 44.85
CA GLU A 234 8.02 -4.22 43.84
C GLU A 234 7.07 -3.09 44.22
N ALA A 235 7.55 -1.84 44.22
CA ALA A 235 6.74 -0.68 44.60
C ALA A 235 5.79 -0.32 43.45
N ASP A 236 4.52 -0.69 43.60
CA ASP A 236 3.48 -0.20 42.70
C ASP A 236 3.24 1.30 42.92
N PHE A 237 3.21 2.08 41.83
CA PHE A 237 2.81 3.47 41.85
C PHE A 237 1.30 3.57 41.59
N LEU A 238 0.56 4.07 42.60
CA LEU A 238 -0.89 4.20 42.55
C LEU A 238 -1.30 5.67 42.33
N LEU A 239 -2.39 5.88 41.58
CA LEU A 239 -2.89 7.21 41.27
C LEU A 239 -3.36 7.94 42.54
N VAL A 240 -2.78 9.12 42.77
CA VAL A 240 -3.16 10.05 43.81
C VAL A 240 -4.20 11.03 43.34
N ALA A 241 -3.93 11.70 42.20
CA ALA A 241 -4.79 12.75 41.67
C ALA A 241 -4.61 12.96 40.14
N GLU A 242 -5.66 13.41 39.50
CA GLU A 242 -5.62 13.98 38.14
C GLU A 242 -5.91 15.48 38.23
N LEU A 243 -5.05 16.31 37.64
CA LEU A 243 -5.08 17.76 37.75
C LEU A 243 -5.01 18.40 36.35
N GLU A 244 -5.39 19.66 36.25
CA GLU A 244 -5.09 20.45 35.06
C GLU A 244 -3.56 20.59 34.89
N ALA A 245 -3.08 20.55 33.66
CA ALA A 245 -1.65 20.57 33.34
C ALA A 245 -0.93 21.84 33.87
N SER A 246 -1.63 22.95 34.00
CA SER A 246 -1.11 24.22 34.53
C SER A 246 -0.84 24.23 36.04
N VAL A 247 -1.37 23.28 36.79
CA VAL A 247 -1.17 23.18 38.24
C VAL A 247 0.26 22.73 38.52
N LEU A 248 1.03 23.55 39.20
CA LEU A 248 2.44 23.29 39.54
C LEU A 248 2.66 22.91 41.01
N SER A 249 1.62 22.85 41.80
CA SER A 249 1.72 22.51 43.23
C SER A 249 0.48 21.75 43.67
N TYR A 250 0.69 20.69 44.44
CA TYR A 250 -0.38 19.83 44.95
C TYR A 250 -0.03 19.32 46.35
N THR A 251 -1.03 19.19 47.22
CA THR A 251 -0.85 18.59 48.55
C THR A 251 -1.52 17.22 48.59
N ASP A 252 -0.72 16.17 48.67
CA ASP A 252 -1.20 14.79 48.88
C ASP A 252 -1.60 14.58 50.32
N ASN A 253 -2.89 14.49 50.55
CA ASN A 253 -3.51 14.12 51.83
C ASN A 253 -4.40 12.86 51.69
N ILE A 254 -4.20 12.08 50.63
CA ILE A 254 -5.02 10.91 50.32
C ILE A 254 -4.52 9.71 51.14
N PRO A 255 -5.37 9.08 51.96
CA PRO A 255 -5.01 7.83 52.65
C PRO A 255 -4.65 6.71 51.67
N ALA A 256 -3.70 5.83 52.03
CA ALA A 256 -3.21 4.77 51.15
C ALA A 256 -4.33 3.87 50.60
N LYS A 257 -5.37 3.60 51.38
CA LYS A 257 -6.55 2.79 51.01
C LYS A 257 -7.45 3.43 49.95
N ASN A 258 -7.31 4.73 49.69
CA ASN A 258 -8.13 5.51 48.78
C ASN A 258 -7.39 5.85 47.45
N LEU A 259 -6.19 5.33 47.27
CA LEU A 259 -5.44 5.51 46.02
C LEU A 259 -6.13 4.82 44.88
N GLY A 260 -5.97 5.38 43.66
CA GLY A 260 -6.56 4.89 42.42
C GLY A 260 -5.78 3.72 41.81
N PRO A 261 -5.99 3.47 40.51
CA PRO A 261 -5.32 2.38 39.80
C PRO A 261 -3.81 2.56 39.71
N SER A 262 -3.10 1.45 39.47
CA SER A 262 -1.65 1.46 39.24
C SER A 262 -1.27 2.11 37.95
N LEU A 263 -0.06 2.71 37.93
CA LEU A 263 0.55 3.27 36.72
C LEU A 263 0.83 2.15 35.72
N ALA A 264 0.24 2.28 34.51
CA ALA A 264 0.35 1.28 33.45
C ALA A 264 1.19 1.76 32.25
N THR A 265 1.57 3.05 32.23
CA THR A 265 2.15 3.70 31.05
C THR A 265 3.68 3.87 31.11
N TRP A 266 4.37 2.98 31.81
CA TRP A 266 5.82 3.04 32.02
C TRP A 266 6.61 3.18 30.73
N ASP A 267 6.21 2.46 29.70
CA ASP A 267 6.89 2.36 28.42
C ASP A 267 6.16 3.09 27.27
N TYR A 268 5.18 3.94 27.57
CA TYR A 268 4.39 4.64 26.54
C TYR A 268 5.15 5.84 25.97
N LEU A 269 6.37 5.59 25.50
CA LEU A 269 7.23 6.60 24.91
C LEU A 269 6.64 7.18 23.63
N PRO A 270 6.88 8.46 23.31
CA PRO A 270 6.57 9.00 21.99
C PRO A 270 7.44 8.32 20.92
N PRO A 271 6.98 8.30 19.65
CA PRO A 271 7.80 7.79 18.56
C PRO A 271 9.04 8.67 18.34
N PRO A 272 10.16 8.11 17.82
CA PRO A 272 11.33 8.90 17.44
C PRO A 272 11.00 10.00 16.43
N GLU A 273 11.66 11.15 16.52
CA GLU A 273 11.39 12.30 15.63
C GLU A 273 11.62 11.99 14.15
N ASN A 274 12.59 11.15 13.83
CA ASN A 274 12.92 10.76 12.46
C ASN A 274 12.13 9.54 11.95
N MET A 275 11.10 9.08 12.68
CA MET A 275 10.26 7.97 12.25
C MET A 275 9.51 8.32 10.96
N THR A 276 9.46 7.37 10.04
CA THR A 276 8.78 7.44 8.75
C THR A 276 8.14 6.07 8.43
N GLY A 277 7.40 5.97 7.33
CA GLY A 277 6.78 4.70 6.94
C GLY A 277 5.57 4.31 7.79
N LEU A 278 4.90 5.28 8.41
CA LEU A 278 3.78 5.00 9.28
C LEU A 278 2.68 4.24 8.55
N CYS A 279 2.35 3.05 9.05
CA CYS A 279 1.28 2.21 8.52
C CYS A 279 0.52 1.53 9.66
N LEU A 280 -0.65 0.98 9.37
CA LEU A 280 -1.52 0.33 10.36
C LEU A 280 -1.73 -1.14 9.98
N MET A 281 -1.39 -2.04 10.89
CA MET A 281 -1.66 -3.47 10.76
C MET A 281 -3.10 -3.81 11.18
N ALA A 282 -3.62 -4.95 10.72
CA ALA A 282 -5.03 -5.33 10.96
C ALA A 282 -5.40 -5.55 12.44
N ASN A 283 -4.40 -5.81 13.31
CA ASN A 283 -4.57 -5.96 14.76
C ASN A 283 -4.53 -4.64 15.54
N GLY A 284 -4.59 -3.50 14.85
CA GLY A 284 -4.58 -2.17 15.47
C GLY A 284 -3.19 -1.69 15.94
N ILE A 285 -2.13 -2.39 15.58
CA ILE A 285 -0.74 -1.99 15.83
C ILE A 285 -0.29 -1.05 14.71
N ALA A 286 0.16 0.15 15.06
CA ALA A 286 0.85 1.00 14.10
C ALA A 286 2.32 0.60 14.01
N ALA A 287 2.87 0.65 12.81
CA ALA A 287 4.29 0.37 12.55
C ALA A 287 4.93 1.55 11.81
N GLY A 288 6.23 1.72 11.99
CA GLY A 288 7.06 2.70 11.32
C GLY A 288 8.53 2.31 11.39
N PHE A 289 9.40 3.09 10.79
CA PHE A 289 10.85 2.82 10.83
C PHE A 289 11.70 4.09 10.87
N ALA A 290 12.93 3.94 11.34
CA ALA A 290 13.97 4.95 11.27
C ALA A 290 15.34 4.27 10.98
N GLY A 291 15.97 4.59 9.85
CA GLY A 291 17.18 3.91 9.42
C GLY A 291 16.96 2.41 9.22
N ASN A 292 17.65 1.58 10.01
CA ASN A 292 17.51 0.13 10.00
C ASN A 292 16.66 -0.42 11.18
N GLU A 293 15.97 0.45 11.91
CA GLU A 293 15.13 0.07 13.02
C GLU A 293 13.65 0.14 12.62
N VAL A 294 12.93 -0.98 12.74
CA VAL A 294 11.47 -1.04 12.64
C VAL A 294 10.88 -1.04 14.02
N MET A 295 9.79 -0.30 14.22
CA MET A 295 9.16 -0.11 15.53
C MET A 295 7.65 -0.27 15.45
N PHE A 296 7.06 -0.70 16.57
CA PHE A 296 5.64 -0.99 16.68
C PHE A 296 5.05 -0.26 17.88
N SER A 297 3.87 0.32 17.68
CA SER A 297 3.10 0.92 18.78
C SER A 297 2.45 -0.15 19.64
N GLU A 298 1.96 0.24 20.82
CA GLU A 298 0.97 -0.55 21.53
C GLU A 298 -0.31 -0.69 20.67
N ALA A 299 -1.01 -1.81 20.84
CA ALA A 299 -2.21 -2.10 20.07
C ALA A 299 -3.31 -1.08 20.37
N TYR A 300 -3.89 -0.49 19.33
CA TYR A 300 -4.89 0.58 19.38
C TYR A 300 -4.43 1.89 20.06
N LEU A 301 -3.12 2.02 20.36
CA LEU A 301 -2.52 3.21 20.96
C LEU A 301 -1.39 3.76 20.07
N PRO A 302 -1.70 4.40 18.95
CA PRO A 302 -0.68 4.90 18.01
C PRO A 302 0.24 5.99 18.59
N TYR A 303 -0.02 6.46 19.78
CA TYR A 303 0.81 7.44 20.50
C TYR A 303 1.89 6.79 21.40
N ALA A 304 1.79 5.49 21.68
CA ALA A 304 2.67 4.76 22.61
C ALA A 304 3.60 3.80 21.86
N TRP A 305 4.92 4.04 21.93
CA TRP A 305 5.95 3.31 21.20
C TRP A 305 7.06 2.77 22.11
N PRO A 306 6.80 1.66 22.84
CA PRO A 306 7.77 1.05 23.74
C PRO A 306 9.07 0.67 23.03
N GLU A 307 10.22 0.85 23.71
CA GLU A 307 11.52 0.47 23.15
C GLU A 307 11.66 -1.04 22.95
N VAL A 308 11.00 -1.84 23.80
CA VAL A 308 10.98 -3.31 23.68
C VAL A 308 10.31 -3.80 22.38
N ASN A 309 9.48 -2.97 21.76
CA ASN A 309 8.80 -3.26 20.50
C ASN A 309 9.59 -2.79 19.27
N ARG A 310 10.90 -2.55 19.40
CA ARG A 310 11.79 -2.15 18.31
C ARG A 310 12.68 -3.32 17.89
N HIS A 311 12.86 -3.47 16.59
CA HIS A 311 13.67 -4.53 16.00
C HIS A 311 14.60 -3.93 14.92
N THR A 312 15.78 -4.50 14.77
CA THR A 312 16.76 -4.04 13.80
C THR A 312 16.86 -4.98 12.60
N THR A 313 17.04 -4.42 11.43
CA THR A 313 17.39 -5.14 10.20
C THR A 313 18.89 -4.99 9.91
N ALA A 314 19.43 -5.83 9.01
CA ALA A 314 20.85 -5.77 8.66
C ALA A 314 21.18 -4.51 7.85
N GLU A 315 20.29 -4.12 6.97
CA GLU A 315 20.43 -2.95 6.07
C GLU A 315 19.35 -1.92 6.35
N ASP A 316 19.57 -0.68 5.88
CA ASP A 316 18.56 0.37 6.00
C ASP A 316 17.23 -0.03 5.37
N ILE A 317 16.15 0.27 6.07
CA ILE A 317 14.78 0.08 5.60
C ILE A 317 14.45 1.16 4.57
N VAL A 318 13.84 0.74 3.47
CA VAL A 318 13.35 1.64 2.41
C VAL A 318 11.85 1.84 2.54
N ALA A 319 11.11 0.76 2.75
CA ALA A 319 9.65 0.77 2.83
C ALA A 319 9.11 -0.31 3.75
N VAL A 320 7.94 -0.06 4.30
CA VAL A 320 7.16 -1.03 5.08
C VAL A 320 5.73 -1.07 4.56
N CYS A 321 5.12 -2.24 4.57
CA CYS A 321 3.76 -2.41 4.12
C CYS A 321 3.04 -3.51 4.93
N PRO A 322 1.85 -3.23 5.48
CA PRO A 322 1.09 -4.20 6.23
C PRO A 322 0.50 -5.26 5.31
N LEU A 323 0.51 -6.51 5.77
CA LEU A 323 -0.12 -7.65 5.13
C LEU A 323 -0.91 -8.44 6.18
N GLY A 324 -2.15 -8.03 6.41
CA GLY A 324 -2.94 -8.52 7.53
C GLY A 324 -2.32 -8.16 8.88
N THR A 325 -2.01 -9.16 9.70
CA THR A 325 -1.33 -9.01 10.99
C THR A 325 0.19 -9.10 10.90
N SER A 326 0.73 -9.19 9.69
CA SER A 326 2.17 -9.18 9.42
C SER A 326 2.59 -7.86 8.78
N LEU A 327 3.87 -7.56 8.84
CA LEU A 327 4.50 -6.41 8.21
C LEU A 327 5.62 -6.89 7.29
N VAL A 328 5.53 -6.56 6.01
CA VAL A 328 6.64 -6.75 5.08
C VAL A 328 7.54 -5.51 5.15
N VAL A 329 8.81 -5.74 5.39
CA VAL A 329 9.84 -4.69 5.50
C VAL A 329 10.84 -4.87 4.37
N ALA A 330 10.87 -3.94 3.44
CA ALA A 330 11.79 -3.94 2.33
C ALA A 330 13.00 -3.05 2.63
N THR A 331 14.20 -3.59 2.48
CA THR A 331 15.46 -2.92 2.81
C THR A 331 16.28 -2.61 1.56
N LYS A 332 17.46 -2.00 1.74
CA LYS A 332 18.47 -1.85 0.69
C LYS A 332 19.19 -3.18 0.34
N GLY A 333 18.81 -4.26 0.98
CA GLY A 333 19.29 -5.62 0.74
C GLY A 333 18.13 -6.60 0.66
N GLU A 334 18.08 -7.55 1.59
CA GLU A 334 17.02 -8.56 1.64
C GLU A 334 15.81 -8.09 2.43
N PRO A 335 14.58 -8.46 2.01
CA PRO A 335 13.37 -8.11 2.74
C PRO A 335 13.19 -8.96 4.00
N TYR A 336 12.32 -8.50 4.91
CA TYR A 336 11.94 -9.19 6.14
C TYR A 336 10.41 -9.31 6.22
N LEU A 337 9.95 -10.33 6.93
CA LEU A 337 8.57 -10.46 7.38
C LEU A 337 8.55 -10.43 8.91
N PHE A 338 7.86 -9.44 9.47
CA PHE A 338 7.57 -9.34 10.88
C PHE A 338 6.14 -9.80 11.13
N SER A 339 5.93 -10.67 12.11
CA SER A 339 4.60 -11.20 12.44
C SER A 339 4.45 -11.48 13.93
N GLY A 340 3.25 -11.28 14.45
CA GLY A 340 2.90 -11.52 15.84
C GLY A 340 1.48 -11.05 16.14
N VAL A 341 0.89 -11.55 17.21
CA VAL A 341 -0.50 -11.23 17.61
C VAL A 341 -0.56 -9.95 18.46
N SER A 342 0.50 -9.69 19.22
CA SER A 342 0.65 -8.50 20.07
C SER A 342 2.01 -7.85 19.83
N PRO A 343 2.20 -6.56 20.16
CA PRO A 343 3.46 -5.86 19.91
C PRO A 343 4.67 -6.60 20.50
N SER A 344 4.56 -7.08 21.73
CA SER A 344 5.62 -7.80 22.45
C SER A 344 5.95 -9.20 21.91
N THR A 345 5.09 -9.77 21.05
CA THR A 345 5.30 -11.10 20.44
C THR A 345 5.69 -11.01 18.98
N ILE A 346 5.76 -9.80 18.41
CA ILE A 346 6.23 -9.61 17.03
C ILE A 346 7.68 -10.06 16.93
N SER A 347 7.96 -10.89 15.95
CA SER A 347 9.31 -11.32 15.60
C SER A 347 9.53 -11.22 14.10
N GLY A 348 10.76 -10.87 13.70
CA GLY A 348 11.15 -10.72 12.31
C GLY A 348 11.93 -11.92 11.78
N SER A 349 11.61 -12.34 10.57
CA SER A 349 12.39 -13.32 9.82
C SER A 349 12.90 -12.70 8.52
N LYS A 350 14.17 -12.90 8.23
CA LYS A 350 14.79 -12.49 6.97
C LYS A 350 14.30 -13.39 5.84
N ILE A 351 13.92 -12.80 4.72
CA ILE A 351 13.48 -13.53 3.54
C ILE A 351 14.66 -13.66 2.59
N PRO A 352 15.06 -14.88 2.18
CA PRO A 352 16.22 -15.10 1.32
C PRO A 352 15.92 -14.65 -0.13
N SER A 353 15.96 -13.37 -0.39
CA SER A 353 15.73 -12.77 -1.70
C SER A 353 16.64 -11.55 -1.88
N MET A 354 17.66 -11.67 -2.73
CA MET A 354 18.62 -10.57 -2.98
C MET A 354 18.03 -9.47 -3.88
N GLN A 355 16.84 -9.00 -3.54
CA GLN A 355 16.09 -7.96 -4.29
C GLN A 355 15.87 -6.74 -3.41
N ALA A 356 16.86 -5.84 -3.40
CA ALA A 356 16.76 -4.56 -2.71
C ALA A 356 15.55 -3.75 -3.22
N CYS A 357 14.87 -3.06 -2.31
CA CYS A 357 13.81 -2.11 -2.68
C CYS A 357 14.45 -0.80 -3.19
N LEU A 358 14.05 -0.35 -4.37
CA LEU A 358 14.60 0.84 -5.02
C LEU A 358 13.75 2.09 -4.83
N SER A 359 12.45 1.95 -4.57
CA SER A 359 11.55 3.07 -4.34
C SER A 359 10.60 2.79 -3.19
N ARG A 360 10.57 3.69 -2.20
CA ARG A 360 9.64 3.60 -1.08
C ARG A 360 8.18 3.61 -1.54
N GLN A 361 7.83 4.50 -2.47
CA GLN A 361 6.47 4.66 -2.96
C GLN A 361 6.04 3.58 -3.96
N SER A 362 6.93 2.64 -4.31
CA SER A 362 6.59 1.49 -5.14
C SER A 362 5.96 0.34 -4.35
N MET A 363 6.03 0.39 -3.00
CA MET A 363 5.57 -0.70 -2.16
C MET A 363 4.07 -0.62 -1.90
N VAL A 364 3.34 -1.64 -2.31
CA VAL A 364 1.88 -1.66 -2.36
C VAL A 364 1.34 -2.98 -1.82
N ALA A 365 0.36 -2.92 -0.91
CA ALA A 365 -0.41 -4.08 -0.50
C ALA A 365 -1.40 -4.47 -1.59
N MET A 366 -1.31 -5.71 -2.07
CA MET A 366 -2.25 -6.35 -2.96
C MET A 366 -3.08 -7.37 -2.19
N GLU A 367 -4.01 -8.04 -2.84
CA GLU A 367 -4.81 -9.09 -2.20
C GLU A 367 -3.95 -10.34 -1.92
N GLY A 368 -3.51 -10.50 -0.67
CA GLY A 368 -2.73 -11.65 -0.19
C GLY A 368 -1.22 -11.55 -0.36
N PHE A 369 -0.68 -10.49 -0.92
CA PHE A 369 0.76 -10.24 -1.07
C PHE A 369 1.09 -8.75 -1.18
N VAL A 370 2.37 -8.44 -1.05
CA VAL A 370 2.91 -7.09 -1.25
C VAL A 370 3.77 -7.07 -2.51
N LEU A 371 3.67 -6.02 -3.31
CA LEU A 371 4.56 -5.76 -4.44
C LEU A 371 5.46 -4.56 -4.15
N TYR A 372 6.72 -4.61 -4.58
CA TYR A 372 7.63 -3.45 -4.59
C TYR A 372 8.60 -3.50 -5.78
N ALA A 373 9.12 -2.35 -6.16
CA ALA A 373 10.13 -2.27 -7.22
C ALA A 373 11.50 -2.73 -6.70
N GLY A 374 11.90 -3.93 -7.12
CA GLY A 374 13.19 -4.50 -6.82
C GLY A 374 14.23 -4.18 -7.89
N THR A 375 15.44 -4.72 -7.72
CA THR A 375 16.57 -4.52 -8.64
C THR A 375 16.31 -5.09 -10.04
N ASN A 376 15.64 -6.25 -10.13
CA ASN A 376 15.47 -6.97 -11.38
C ASN A 376 14.02 -7.04 -11.88
N GLY A 377 13.09 -6.39 -11.22
CA GLY A 377 11.67 -6.41 -11.54
C GLY A 377 10.79 -6.06 -10.33
N LEU A 378 9.48 -6.26 -10.46
CA LEU A 378 8.57 -6.22 -9.32
C LEU A 378 8.74 -7.48 -8.48
N VAL A 379 8.96 -7.29 -7.20
CA VAL A 379 9.08 -8.37 -6.21
C VAL A 379 7.74 -8.53 -5.51
N SER A 380 7.24 -9.74 -5.46
CA SER A 380 6.08 -10.13 -4.65
C SER A 380 6.53 -10.82 -3.37
N VAL A 381 5.93 -10.47 -2.24
CA VAL A 381 6.13 -11.14 -0.95
C VAL A 381 4.77 -11.54 -0.40
N ASP A 382 4.58 -12.83 -0.14
CA ASP A 382 3.33 -13.36 0.44
C ASP A 382 3.34 -13.39 1.97
N ALA A 383 2.21 -13.72 2.57
CA ALA A 383 2.05 -13.79 4.03
C ALA A 383 2.88 -14.93 4.70
N ASN A 384 3.43 -15.86 3.92
CA ASN A 384 4.30 -16.93 4.42
C ASN A 384 5.79 -16.56 4.33
N GLY A 385 6.12 -15.38 3.81
CA GLY A 385 7.48 -14.93 3.59
C GLY A 385 8.14 -15.52 2.33
N ASN A 386 7.35 -16.00 1.36
CA ASN A 386 7.89 -16.36 0.07
C ASN A 386 8.04 -15.11 -0.79
N ALA A 387 9.23 -14.91 -1.35
CA ALA A 387 9.50 -13.82 -2.28
C ALA A 387 9.76 -14.37 -3.69
N ALA A 388 9.20 -13.69 -4.70
CA ALA A 388 9.39 -14.03 -6.11
C ALA A 388 9.40 -12.76 -6.98
N LEU A 389 10.07 -12.83 -8.13
CA LEU A 389 9.98 -11.78 -9.15
C LEU A 389 8.67 -11.94 -9.94
N ALA A 390 7.69 -11.11 -9.64
CA ALA A 390 6.37 -11.14 -10.28
C ALA A 390 6.42 -10.84 -11.79
N THR A 391 7.41 -10.08 -12.23
CA THR A 391 7.59 -9.68 -13.65
C THR A 391 8.68 -10.48 -14.37
N GLU A 392 9.20 -11.57 -13.79
CA GLU A 392 10.33 -12.31 -14.36
C GLU A 392 10.08 -12.79 -15.81
N GLN A 393 8.87 -13.26 -16.10
CA GLN A 393 8.50 -13.74 -17.44
C GLN A 393 8.11 -12.62 -18.42
N ILE A 394 7.90 -11.41 -17.93
CA ILE A 394 7.33 -10.29 -18.67
C ILE A 394 8.38 -9.29 -19.10
N ILE A 395 9.29 -8.92 -18.18
CA ILE A 395 10.30 -7.88 -18.38
C ILE A 395 11.68 -8.45 -18.05
N SER A 396 12.68 -8.22 -18.92
CA SER A 396 14.06 -8.58 -18.57
C SER A 396 14.65 -7.60 -17.55
N PRO A 397 15.61 -8.01 -16.70
CA PRO A 397 16.29 -7.11 -15.78
C PRO A 397 16.90 -5.88 -16.45
N GLU A 398 17.43 -6.04 -17.65
CA GLU A 398 17.99 -4.93 -18.45
C GLU A 398 16.91 -3.94 -18.88
N GLN A 399 15.78 -4.43 -19.41
CA GLN A 399 14.63 -3.58 -19.76
C GLN A 399 14.06 -2.86 -18.55
N TRP A 400 13.98 -3.57 -17.39
CA TRP A 400 13.51 -3.00 -16.14
C TRP A 400 14.33 -1.78 -15.72
N GLN A 401 15.65 -1.89 -15.76
CA GLN A 401 16.55 -0.81 -15.39
C GLN A 401 16.58 0.33 -16.41
N THR A 402 16.56 -0.01 -17.72
CA THR A 402 16.78 0.99 -18.78
C THR A 402 15.50 1.68 -19.25
N GLN A 403 14.34 1.04 -19.14
CA GLN A 403 13.07 1.56 -19.66
C GLN A 403 12.14 2.06 -18.55
N PHE A 404 12.07 1.36 -17.41
CA PHE A 404 11.11 1.66 -16.35
C PHE A 404 11.68 2.51 -15.21
N ASN A 405 13.01 2.72 -15.11
CA ASN A 405 13.65 3.51 -14.07
C ASN A 405 13.05 3.25 -12.67
N PRO A 406 13.26 2.05 -12.08
CA PRO A 406 12.51 1.56 -10.92
C PRO A 406 12.63 2.43 -9.67
N ALA A 407 13.71 3.23 -9.53
CA ALA A 407 13.88 4.16 -8.42
C ALA A 407 12.88 5.34 -8.46
N SER A 408 12.27 5.61 -9.61
CA SER A 408 11.27 6.68 -9.78
C SER A 408 9.83 6.22 -9.62
N ILE A 409 9.59 4.93 -9.43
CA ILE A 409 8.24 4.36 -9.39
C ILE A 409 7.46 4.83 -8.16
N VAL A 410 6.25 5.33 -8.42
CA VAL A 410 5.21 5.63 -7.44
C VAL A 410 3.98 4.82 -7.82
N ALA A 411 3.53 3.93 -6.95
CA ALA A 411 2.50 2.97 -7.30
C ALA A 411 1.30 2.96 -6.34
N TYR A 412 0.18 2.50 -6.87
CA TYR A 412 -1.10 2.41 -6.16
C TYR A 412 -1.84 1.12 -6.55
N PRO A 413 -2.52 0.47 -5.59
CA PRO A 413 -3.39 -0.67 -5.88
C PRO A 413 -4.76 -0.17 -6.30
N TRP A 414 -5.29 -0.65 -7.40
CA TRP A 414 -6.67 -0.38 -7.78
C TRP A 414 -7.26 -1.51 -8.61
N ARG A 415 -8.43 -2.01 -8.22
CA ARG A 415 -9.15 -3.10 -8.90
C ARG A 415 -8.33 -4.36 -9.13
N GLY A 416 -7.47 -4.71 -8.15
CA GLY A 416 -6.60 -5.88 -8.23
C GLY A 416 -5.36 -5.71 -9.12
N GLU A 417 -5.12 -4.51 -9.65
CA GLU A 417 -3.97 -4.18 -10.49
C GLU A 417 -3.01 -3.23 -9.77
N TYR A 418 -1.73 -3.33 -10.14
CA TYR A 418 -0.66 -2.45 -9.68
C TYR A 418 -0.46 -1.34 -10.70
N ILE A 419 -0.85 -0.10 -10.37
CA ILE A 419 -0.74 1.06 -11.25
C ILE A 419 0.48 1.86 -10.83
N ALA A 420 1.45 1.99 -11.72
CA ALA A 420 2.74 2.61 -11.45
C ALA A 420 3.02 3.79 -12.39
N CYS A 421 3.16 4.96 -11.82
CA CYS A 421 3.70 6.12 -12.51
C CYS A 421 5.23 6.16 -12.30
N TYR A 422 5.97 6.42 -13.36
CA TYR A 422 7.43 6.48 -13.33
C TYR A 422 7.97 7.55 -14.27
N THR A 423 9.24 7.90 -14.10
CA THR A 423 9.92 8.86 -14.96
C THR A 423 10.91 8.12 -15.85
N LYS A 424 10.71 8.15 -17.16
CA LYS A 424 11.61 7.56 -18.13
C LYS A 424 13.02 8.21 -18.06
N PRO A 425 14.03 7.58 -18.63
CA PRO A 425 15.38 8.16 -18.68
C PRO A 425 15.46 9.50 -19.44
N ASP A 426 14.55 9.77 -20.35
CA ASP A 426 14.42 11.04 -21.08
C ASP A 426 13.74 12.16 -20.25
N GLY A 427 13.24 11.85 -19.05
CA GLY A 427 12.55 12.76 -18.14
C GLY A 427 11.05 12.83 -18.33
N GLU A 428 10.49 12.14 -19.31
CA GLU A 428 9.03 12.05 -19.48
C GLU A 428 8.40 11.11 -18.46
N LYS A 429 7.21 11.45 -17.99
CA LYS A 429 6.42 10.56 -17.12
C LYS A 429 5.61 9.59 -17.97
N ASP A 430 5.50 8.37 -17.49
CA ASP A 430 4.69 7.33 -18.09
C ASP A 430 4.00 6.51 -17.02
N VAL A 431 2.99 5.74 -17.39
CA VAL A 431 2.23 4.88 -16.47
C VAL A 431 2.15 3.48 -17.05
N PHE A 432 2.60 2.50 -16.30
CA PHE A 432 2.28 1.12 -16.59
C PHE A 432 1.32 0.53 -15.55
N VAL A 433 0.53 -0.40 -16.00
CA VAL A 433 -0.35 -1.21 -15.16
C VAL A 433 0.10 -2.65 -15.26
N PHE A 434 0.45 -3.24 -14.14
CA PHE A 434 0.75 -4.67 -14.04
C PHE A 434 -0.48 -5.40 -13.52
N ASN A 435 -0.90 -6.41 -14.24
CA ASN A 435 -2.00 -7.29 -13.86
C ASN A 435 -1.42 -8.62 -13.33
N PRO A 436 -1.41 -8.86 -12.02
CA PRO A 436 -0.87 -10.11 -11.47
C PRO A 436 -1.61 -11.37 -11.94
N ALA A 437 -2.93 -11.28 -12.16
CA ALA A 437 -3.72 -12.41 -12.60
C ALA A 437 -3.50 -12.76 -14.09
N GLY A 438 -3.27 -11.75 -14.93
CA GLY A 438 -2.99 -11.91 -16.36
C GLY A 438 -1.52 -12.17 -16.66
N MET A 439 -0.62 -11.85 -15.74
CA MET A 439 0.82 -11.86 -15.95
C MET A 439 1.23 -11.06 -17.20
N ASP A 440 0.70 -9.85 -17.32
CA ASP A 440 0.95 -8.94 -18.41
C ASP A 440 0.99 -7.48 -17.95
N ILE A 441 1.48 -6.60 -18.80
CA ILE A 441 1.47 -5.16 -18.57
C ILE A 441 0.80 -4.41 -19.72
N ARG A 442 0.30 -3.22 -19.40
CA ARG A 442 -0.20 -2.24 -20.37
C ARG A 442 0.17 -0.83 -19.95
N HIS A 443 0.07 0.13 -20.86
CA HIS A 443 0.29 1.53 -20.57
C HIS A 443 -1.01 2.31 -20.48
N LEU A 444 -0.97 3.43 -19.75
CA LEU A 444 -2.00 4.46 -19.77
C LEU A 444 -1.40 5.76 -20.29
N SER A 445 -2.10 6.39 -21.24
CA SER A 445 -1.61 7.60 -21.92
C SER A 445 -1.60 8.85 -21.03
N THR A 446 -2.20 8.80 -19.86
CA THR A 446 -2.32 9.96 -18.96
C THR A 446 -1.54 9.75 -17.67
N PRO A 447 -0.32 10.29 -17.56
CA PRO A 447 0.46 10.25 -16.33
C PRO A 447 -0.12 11.20 -15.26
N PHE A 448 0.20 10.91 -14.00
CA PHE A 448 -0.21 11.70 -12.85
C PHE A 448 0.95 11.85 -11.85
N ASP A 449 0.84 12.81 -10.91
CA ASP A 449 1.88 13.08 -9.92
C ASP A 449 1.71 12.25 -8.64
N CYS A 450 0.48 12.13 -8.17
CA CYS A 450 0.12 11.28 -7.01
C CYS A 450 -1.35 10.84 -7.12
N ALA A 451 -1.74 9.90 -6.29
CA ALA A 451 -3.13 9.42 -6.24
C ALA A 451 -3.57 9.05 -4.81
N CYS A 452 -4.87 8.89 -4.66
CA CYS A 452 -5.50 8.34 -3.47
C CYS A 452 -6.62 7.39 -3.90
N VAL A 453 -6.61 6.18 -3.35
CA VAL A 453 -7.66 5.19 -3.62
C VAL A 453 -8.73 5.27 -2.54
N ASP A 454 -9.95 5.60 -2.95
CA ASP A 454 -11.12 5.57 -2.09
C ASP A 454 -11.74 4.18 -2.17
N LEU A 455 -11.48 3.36 -1.17
CA LEU A 455 -11.95 1.98 -1.11
C LEU A 455 -13.48 1.88 -0.91
N VAL A 456 -14.11 2.90 -0.35
CA VAL A 456 -15.56 2.90 -0.09
C VAL A 456 -16.34 3.02 -1.40
N ASN A 457 -15.86 3.90 -2.30
CA ASN A 457 -16.52 4.19 -3.57
C ASN A 457 -15.84 3.48 -4.77
N ASP A 458 -14.78 2.70 -4.54
CA ASP A 458 -13.93 2.10 -5.60
C ASP A 458 -13.46 3.12 -6.64
N VAL A 459 -13.05 4.30 -6.19
CA VAL A 459 -12.59 5.39 -7.04
C VAL A 459 -11.13 5.71 -6.72
N MET A 460 -10.29 5.68 -7.74
CA MET A 460 -8.93 6.20 -7.66
C MET A 460 -8.93 7.66 -8.12
N ARG A 461 -8.55 8.58 -7.24
CA ARG A 461 -8.37 9.99 -7.59
C ARG A 461 -6.90 10.25 -7.84
N VAL A 462 -6.63 10.87 -8.97
CA VAL A 462 -5.29 11.20 -9.45
C VAL A 462 -5.10 12.71 -9.49
N VAL A 463 -3.88 13.14 -9.27
CA VAL A 463 -3.52 14.57 -9.33
C VAL A 463 -2.47 14.77 -10.42
N SER A 464 -2.74 15.74 -11.28
CA SER A 464 -1.79 16.26 -12.26
C SER A 464 -1.59 17.76 -12.00
N GLY A 465 -0.38 18.14 -11.59
CA GLY A 465 -0.08 19.49 -11.13
C GLY A 465 -0.82 19.81 -9.84
N GLN A 466 -1.82 20.67 -9.90
CA GLN A 466 -2.69 21.07 -8.78
C GLN A 466 -4.11 20.49 -8.89
N ASN A 467 -4.44 19.84 -10.01
CA ASN A 467 -5.79 19.42 -10.33
C ASN A 467 -6.01 17.95 -10.00
N MET A 468 -7.04 17.68 -9.22
CA MET A 468 -7.51 16.34 -8.88
C MET A 468 -8.67 15.94 -9.78
N SER A 469 -8.65 14.72 -10.28
CA SER A 469 -9.68 14.12 -11.12
C SER A 469 -9.85 12.65 -10.77
N ALA A 470 -10.97 12.03 -11.12
CA ALA A 470 -11.19 10.60 -10.95
C ALA A 470 -10.63 9.81 -12.13
N MET A 471 -9.80 8.81 -11.86
CA MET A 471 -9.36 7.81 -12.84
C MET A 471 -10.57 7.06 -13.39
N ALA A 472 -10.63 6.89 -14.70
CA ALA A 472 -11.78 6.26 -15.38
C ALA A 472 -13.16 6.87 -15.05
N GLY A 473 -13.20 8.10 -14.52
CA GLY A 473 -14.45 8.80 -14.15
C GLY A 473 -15.12 9.55 -15.31
N GLY A 474 -14.46 9.66 -16.45
CA GLY A 474 -14.98 10.33 -17.64
C GLY A 474 -16.15 9.58 -18.29
N ARG A 475 -16.95 10.30 -19.05
CA ARG A 475 -18.10 9.74 -19.77
C ARG A 475 -17.71 9.01 -21.06
N LEU A 476 -16.61 9.43 -21.67
CA LEU A 476 -16.13 8.90 -22.94
C LEU A 476 -15.07 7.83 -22.73
N PRO A 477 -14.99 6.84 -23.63
CA PRO A 477 -13.87 5.91 -23.67
C PRO A 477 -12.58 6.59 -24.13
N SER A 478 -11.43 6.08 -23.70
CA SER A 478 -10.11 6.45 -24.19
C SER A 478 -9.84 5.81 -25.55
N LEU A 479 -8.89 6.37 -26.29
CA LEU A 479 -8.46 5.82 -27.59
C LEU A 479 -7.58 4.59 -27.34
N ILE A 480 -8.08 3.42 -27.67
CA ILE A 480 -7.30 2.17 -27.63
C ILE A 480 -6.17 2.23 -28.64
N ARG A 481 -5.00 1.73 -28.26
CA ARG A 481 -3.93 1.28 -29.13
C ARG A 481 -3.48 -0.11 -28.71
N TRP A 482 -3.81 -1.11 -29.52
CA TRP A 482 -3.41 -2.50 -29.28
C TRP A 482 -2.83 -3.11 -30.54
N HIS A 483 -1.60 -3.61 -30.47
CA HIS A 483 -0.91 -4.25 -31.58
C HIS A 483 -0.69 -5.71 -31.23
N SER A 484 -1.16 -6.62 -32.09
CA SER A 484 -0.92 -8.06 -31.91
C SER A 484 0.57 -8.39 -31.98
N LYS A 485 0.92 -9.62 -31.61
CA LYS A 485 2.21 -10.18 -32.02
C LYS A 485 2.38 -10.15 -33.55
N VAL A 486 3.60 -10.34 -33.99
CA VAL A 486 3.87 -10.64 -35.40
C VAL A 486 3.68 -12.14 -35.63
N PHE A 487 2.72 -12.51 -36.47
CA PHE A 487 2.45 -13.88 -36.86
C PHE A 487 3.35 -14.24 -38.04
N SER A 488 4.43 -15.00 -37.78
CA SER A 488 5.34 -15.48 -38.82
C SER A 488 4.85 -16.81 -39.35
N LEU A 489 4.50 -16.85 -40.62
CA LEU A 489 4.00 -18.06 -41.30
C LEU A 489 5.14 -18.82 -41.97
N PRO A 490 5.03 -20.16 -42.11
CA PRO A 490 6.07 -20.97 -42.78
C PRO A 490 6.29 -20.57 -44.25
N GLU A 491 5.21 -20.16 -44.93
CA GLU A 491 5.22 -19.75 -46.31
C GLU A 491 4.54 -18.39 -46.51
N ARG A 492 4.94 -17.68 -47.55
CA ARG A 492 4.25 -16.43 -47.96
C ARG A 492 2.80 -16.73 -48.27
N THR A 493 1.91 -16.14 -47.52
CA THR A 493 0.47 -16.36 -47.60
C THR A 493 -0.26 -15.07 -47.97
N SER A 494 -1.36 -15.21 -48.69
CA SER A 494 -2.28 -14.10 -48.95
C SER A 494 -3.59 -14.34 -48.17
N PHE A 495 -3.93 -13.44 -47.27
CA PHE A 495 -5.25 -13.44 -46.64
C PHE A 495 -6.21 -12.56 -47.46
N SER A 496 -7.42 -13.07 -47.70
CA SER A 496 -8.44 -12.37 -48.49
C SER A 496 -9.57 -11.80 -47.63
N CYS A 497 -9.70 -12.28 -46.38
CA CYS A 497 -10.79 -11.92 -45.50
C CYS A 497 -10.30 -11.58 -44.09
N LEU A 498 -10.87 -10.51 -43.53
CA LEU A 498 -10.74 -10.10 -42.14
C LEU A 498 -12.13 -10.14 -41.48
N ARG A 499 -12.27 -10.77 -40.36
CA ARG A 499 -13.46 -10.70 -39.49
C ARG A 499 -13.11 -10.05 -38.18
N VAL A 500 -13.91 -9.08 -37.77
CA VAL A 500 -13.81 -8.41 -36.46
C VAL A 500 -15.14 -8.60 -35.72
N LYS A 501 -15.10 -9.31 -34.61
CA LYS A 501 -16.27 -9.44 -33.74
C LYS A 501 -16.22 -8.34 -32.68
N SER A 502 -17.19 -7.44 -32.74
CA SER A 502 -17.32 -6.30 -31.82
C SER A 502 -18.79 -5.99 -31.61
N PRO A 503 -19.23 -5.64 -30.38
CA PRO A 503 -20.59 -5.13 -30.15
C PRO A 503 -20.77 -3.69 -30.66
N THR A 504 -19.68 -2.98 -30.98
CA THR A 504 -19.66 -1.58 -31.47
C THR A 504 -18.67 -1.43 -32.61
N PRO A 505 -18.87 -2.15 -33.74
CA PRO A 505 -17.91 -2.17 -34.86
C PRO A 505 -17.65 -0.79 -35.42
N GLU A 506 -18.64 0.10 -35.41
CA GLU A 506 -18.52 1.49 -35.87
C GLU A 506 -17.52 2.34 -35.06
N ARG A 507 -17.12 1.88 -33.87
CA ARG A 507 -16.13 2.56 -33.03
C ARG A 507 -14.75 1.94 -33.09
N VAL A 508 -14.57 0.88 -33.89
CA VAL A 508 -13.31 0.13 -33.99
C VAL A 508 -12.60 0.51 -35.27
N GLY A 509 -11.33 0.83 -35.19
CA GLY A 509 -10.41 0.96 -36.31
C GLY A 509 -9.45 -0.23 -36.35
N ILE A 510 -9.13 -0.72 -37.53
CA ILE A 510 -8.25 -1.86 -37.75
C ILE A 510 -7.25 -1.54 -38.87
N THR A 511 -5.99 -1.87 -38.63
CA THR A 511 -4.94 -1.90 -39.64
C THR A 511 -4.36 -3.30 -39.70
N VAL A 512 -4.23 -3.86 -40.87
CA VAL A 512 -3.56 -5.15 -41.11
C VAL A 512 -2.26 -4.87 -41.87
N LEU A 513 -1.17 -5.41 -41.35
CA LEU A 513 0.16 -5.31 -41.95
C LEU A 513 0.58 -6.68 -42.51
N ALA A 514 1.25 -6.68 -43.67
CA ALA A 514 1.98 -7.80 -44.23
C ALA A 514 3.43 -7.37 -44.46
N ASP A 515 4.40 -8.05 -43.86
CA ASP A 515 5.83 -7.69 -43.88
C ASP A 515 6.05 -6.18 -43.59
N ASP A 516 5.42 -5.66 -42.53
CA ASP A 516 5.41 -4.26 -42.06
C ASP A 516 4.76 -3.24 -43.02
N VAL A 517 4.17 -3.69 -44.13
CA VAL A 517 3.47 -2.82 -45.09
C VAL A 517 1.96 -2.88 -44.81
N PRO A 518 1.26 -1.74 -44.70
CA PRO A 518 -0.19 -1.72 -44.54
C PRO A 518 -0.91 -2.32 -45.75
N VAL A 519 -1.67 -3.40 -45.54
CA VAL A 519 -2.56 -4.01 -46.53
C VAL A 519 -3.89 -3.26 -46.59
N ILE A 520 -4.41 -2.93 -45.39
CA ILE A 520 -5.64 -2.15 -45.26
C ILE A 520 -5.56 -1.32 -43.98
N HIS A 521 -6.14 -0.14 -44.03
CA HIS A 521 -6.38 0.73 -42.88
C HIS A 521 -7.84 1.15 -42.86
N LEU A 522 -8.57 0.77 -41.83
CA LEU A 522 -9.97 1.11 -41.61
C LEU A 522 -10.07 1.99 -40.38
N ALA A 523 -10.38 3.25 -40.55
CA ALA A 523 -10.63 4.16 -39.43
C ALA A 523 -11.94 3.78 -38.68
N PRO A 524 -12.13 4.18 -37.45
CA PRO A 524 -13.41 4.06 -36.74
C PRO A 524 -14.53 4.68 -37.60
N GLY A 525 -15.67 3.99 -37.73
CA GLY A 525 -16.76 4.35 -38.64
C GLY A 525 -16.71 3.69 -40.03
N SER A 526 -15.60 3.08 -40.40
CA SER A 526 -15.43 2.42 -41.70
C SER A 526 -15.82 0.94 -41.72
N LEU A 527 -15.93 0.30 -40.56
CA LEU A 527 -16.41 -1.08 -40.42
C LEU A 527 -17.94 -1.12 -40.49
N SER A 528 -18.45 -1.40 -41.70
CA SER A 528 -19.90 -1.49 -41.97
C SER A 528 -20.50 -2.87 -41.69
N GLY A 529 -19.67 -3.85 -41.27
CA GLY A 529 -20.06 -5.23 -40.98
C GLY A 529 -18.93 -5.98 -40.28
N SER A 530 -19.20 -7.23 -39.90
CA SER A 530 -18.20 -8.05 -39.21
C SER A 530 -17.10 -8.62 -40.13
N VAL A 531 -17.28 -8.59 -41.45
CA VAL A 531 -16.36 -9.18 -42.43
C VAL A 531 -15.97 -8.14 -43.49
N VAL A 532 -14.67 -8.05 -43.75
CA VAL A 532 -14.07 -7.15 -44.72
C VAL A 532 -13.22 -7.97 -45.68
N ARG A 533 -13.30 -7.68 -46.98
CA ARG A 533 -12.35 -8.21 -47.98
C ARG A 533 -11.04 -7.44 -47.91
N LEU A 534 -9.95 -8.17 -47.87
CA LEU A 534 -8.61 -7.59 -47.91
C LEU A 534 -8.15 -7.40 -49.33
N PRO A 535 -7.44 -6.31 -49.67
CA PRO A 535 -6.69 -6.17 -50.91
C PRO A 535 -5.70 -7.31 -51.11
N ALA A 536 -5.38 -7.63 -52.37
CA ALA A 536 -4.41 -8.66 -52.71
C ALA A 536 -3.02 -8.26 -52.17
N ALA A 537 -2.53 -8.99 -51.20
CA ALA A 537 -1.20 -8.85 -50.62
C ALA A 537 -0.67 -10.22 -50.23
N THR A 538 0.64 -10.41 -50.35
CA THR A 538 1.30 -11.65 -49.97
C THR A 538 2.44 -11.33 -49.02
N GLY A 539 2.40 -11.90 -47.82
CA GLY A 539 3.42 -11.67 -46.79
C GLY A 539 3.73 -12.93 -46.01
N GLN A 540 4.88 -12.97 -45.35
CA GLN A 540 5.27 -14.01 -44.40
C GLN A 540 4.96 -13.60 -42.96
N ASN A 541 5.09 -12.31 -42.65
CA ASN A 541 4.83 -11.75 -41.31
C ASN A 541 3.56 -10.92 -41.34
N TRP A 542 2.61 -11.27 -40.53
CA TRP A 542 1.32 -10.59 -40.43
C TRP A 542 1.10 -10.00 -39.06
N GLN A 543 0.56 -8.79 -38.97
CA GLN A 543 0.24 -8.13 -37.73
C GLN A 543 -1.09 -7.38 -37.81
N VAL A 544 -1.84 -7.33 -36.73
CA VAL A 544 -3.09 -6.60 -36.64
C VAL A 544 -2.97 -5.51 -35.56
N LEU A 545 -3.32 -4.29 -35.94
CA LEU A 545 -3.36 -3.14 -35.06
C LEU A 545 -4.81 -2.73 -34.86
N VAL A 546 -5.23 -2.64 -33.60
CA VAL A 546 -6.55 -2.16 -33.20
C VAL A 546 -6.42 -0.74 -32.70
N SER A 547 -7.29 0.14 -33.13
CA SER A 547 -7.43 1.50 -32.63
C SER A 547 -8.90 1.86 -32.47
N GLY A 548 -9.21 2.96 -31.81
CA GLY A 548 -10.58 3.45 -31.68
C GLY A 548 -11.13 3.42 -30.25
N PHE A 549 -12.45 3.39 -30.14
CA PHE A 549 -13.18 3.58 -28.87
C PHE A 549 -14.16 2.43 -28.59
N GLY A 550 -14.08 1.36 -29.37
CA GLY A 550 -14.97 0.21 -29.31
C GLY A 550 -14.31 -1.03 -28.70
N GLN A 551 -15.14 -1.91 -28.19
CA GLN A 551 -14.72 -3.21 -27.67
C GLN A 551 -14.44 -4.19 -28.81
N VAL A 552 -13.41 -5.06 -28.65
CA VAL A 552 -13.08 -6.10 -29.65
C VAL A 552 -13.01 -7.46 -28.95
N GLU A 553 -13.82 -8.41 -29.44
CA GLU A 553 -13.94 -9.75 -28.85
C GLU A 553 -13.08 -10.80 -29.58
N ARG A 554 -12.94 -10.67 -30.92
CA ARG A 554 -12.21 -11.63 -31.75
C ARG A 554 -11.79 -10.98 -33.06
N ILE A 555 -10.62 -11.35 -33.55
CA ILE A 555 -10.12 -10.93 -34.84
C ILE A 555 -9.64 -12.17 -35.60
N THR A 556 -10.13 -12.38 -36.82
CA THR A 556 -9.75 -13.53 -37.65
C THR A 556 -9.31 -13.07 -39.03
N LEU A 557 -8.15 -13.54 -39.49
CA LEU A 557 -7.68 -13.44 -40.86
C LEU A 557 -7.77 -14.82 -41.52
N SER A 558 -8.37 -14.92 -42.71
CA SER A 558 -8.51 -16.18 -43.43
C SER A 558 -8.23 -16.00 -44.92
N THR A 559 -7.88 -17.10 -45.58
CA THR A 559 -7.63 -17.11 -47.04
C THR A 559 -8.93 -17.13 -47.81
N SER A 560 -10.04 -17.60 -47.22
CA SER A 560 -11.36 -17.64 -47.85
C SER A 560 -12.49 -17.32 -46.85
N MET A 561 -13.64 -16.93 -47.37
CA MET A 561 -14.85 -16.64 -46.60
C MET A 561 -15.40 -17.89 -45.88
N SER A 562 -15.19 -19.08 -46.43
CA SER A 562 -15.68 -20.35 -45.88
C SER A 562 -14.93 -20.82 -44.62
N GLU A 563 -13.77 -20.25 -44.38
CA GLU A 563 -12.92 -20.58 -43.20
C GLU A 563 -13.18 -19.66 -42.00
N LEU A 564 -13.94 -18.59 -42.19
CA LEU A 564 -14.30 -17.72 -41.11
C LEU A 564 -15.23 -18.46 -40.13
N PRO A 565 -14.88 -18.52 -38.83
CA PRO A 565 -15.76 -19.14 -37.84
C PRO A 565 -17.13 -18.45 -37.81
N ILE A 566 -18.18 -19.24 -37.67
CA ILE A 566 -19.58 -18.77 -37.68
C ILE A 566 -19.84 -17.90 -36.43
#